data_d47c2153019d5c485674006e86adf01a
#
_entry.id   d47c2153019d5c485674006e86adf01a
#
_cell.length_a   1.000
_cell.length_b   1.000
_cell.length_c   1.000
_cell.angle_alpha   90.00
_cell.angle_beta   90.00
_cell.angle_gamma   90.00
#
_symmetry.space_group_name_H-M   'P 1'
#
loop_
_entity.id
_entity.type
_entity.pdbx_description
1 polymer ?
#
loop_
_entity_poly.entity_id
_entity_poly.type
_entity_poly.pdbx_seq_one_letter_code
_entity_poly.pdbx_strand_id
1 'polypeptide(L)'
;MESTRERGAQAILPASERTGSTANTVVLTLGLCFAVALLEGLDLQSVGVAARGMAKEFGLSVAQMGIAFSAGTFGLLPGAMVGGRLADSIGRKRVLMLSAALFGVLSIATAFVSDFWMLVIVRVLTGIGLGGAMPNLIALSSEAVAPRLRGTAVSIMYCGIPLGGGIAATIGMLAVSDADWRHIFYVGGVGPLLLLPLLAVFLPESKAFAEATSQGQRTTPAPFMSVLFSEGRGVSTVQLWLSYFCTLIVLYFLLNWLPSLMGSRGLARGEIGWVQILFNVGSAVGVLCLGLLMDRVRMSVVIGGMYLGMIASLIGLAAAQGFAVLATAAFFAGMFIIGGQSVLYALAAAYYPTAMRGTGVGAAVAIGRIGSVVGPLAAGMLLAVGSSAAVVIGASVPVVIVAALAALTLIRRPRAAD
;
A
#
# COMPACT_ATOMS: atom_id res chain seq x y z
N MET A 1 -5.93 66.63 -13.25
CA MET A 1 -6.12 65.79 -14.47
C MET A 1 -4.80 65.09 -14.77
N GLU A 2 -4.45 64.06 -14.03
CA GLU A 2 -3.29 63.21 -14.30
C GLU A 2 -3.18 62.17 -13.18
N SER A 3 -4.08 61.17 -13.18
CA SER A 3 -3.94 59.98 -12.28
C SER A 3 -4.76 58.79 -12.77
N THR A 4 -4.83 58.55 -14.07
CA THR A 4 -5.64 57.44 -14.66
C THR A 4 -4.96 56.76 -15.85
N ARG A 5 -3.65 56.45 -15.73
CA ARG A 5 -2.95 55.68 -16.78
C ARG A 5 -1.80 54.82 -16.24
N GLU A 6 -2.05 53.96 -15.27
CA GLU A 6 -1.12 52.84 -14.98
C GLU A 6 -1.87 51.62 -14.40
N ARG A 7 -2.91 51.19 -15.07
CA ARG A 7 -3.51 49.87 -14.88
C ARG A 7 -3.69 49.20 -16.25
N GLY A 8 -2.69 48.51 -16.71
CA GLY A 8 -2.88 47.80 -17.96
C GLY A 8 -1.63 47.28 -18.58
N ALA A 9 -0.99 46.28 -18.01
CA ALA A 9 -0.15 45.33 -18.72
C ALA A 9 0.12 44.08 -17.90
N GLN A 10 -0.91 43.43 -17.38
CA GLN A 10 -0.79 41.99 -17.11
C GLN A 10 -1.04 41.31 -18.47
N ALA A 11 0.03 40.85 -19.12
CA ALA A 11 -0.03 40.06 -20.31
C ALA A 11 -0.93 38.84 -20.07
N ILE A 12 -2.13 38.85 -20.60
CA ILE A 12 -3.06 37.74 -20.58
C ILE A 12 -2.49 36.71 -21.55
N LEU A 13 -1.72 35.74 -21.03
CA LEU A 13 -1.32 34.58 -21.81
C LEU A 13 -2.56 33.92 -22.43
N PRO A 14 -2.51 33.47 -23.68
CA PRO A 14 -3.63 32.82 -24.34
C PRO A 14 -4.09 31.58 -23.58
N ALA A 15 -5.39 31.32 -23.60
CA ALA A 15 -6.02 30.23 -22.82
C ALA A 15 -5.40 28.84 -23.12
N SER A 16 -4.86 28.66 -24.34
CA SER A 16 -4.12 27.43 -24.73
C SER A 16 -2.81 27.21 -23.97
N GLU A 17 -2.07 28.27 -23.62
CA GLU A 17 -0.84 28.14 -22.85
C GLU A 17 -1.11 27.87 -21.37
N ARG A 18 -2.22 28.39 -20.82
CA ARG A 18 -2.65 28.12 -19.44
C ARG A 18 -3.12 26.67 -19.25
N THR A 19 -3.81 26.09 -20.24
CA THR A 19 -4.27 24.69 -20.21
C THR A 19 -3.13 23.70 -20.39
N GLY A 20 -2.16 23.98 -21.26
CA GLY A 20 -0.98 23.14 -21.45
C GLY A 20 -0.08 23.08 -20.20
N SER A 21 0.17 24.22 -19.55
CA SER A 21 0.99 24.31 -18.33
C SER A 21 0.35 23.56 -17.15
N THR A 22 -0.97 23.64 -16.98
CA THR A 22 -1.69 22.91 -15.93
C THR A 22 -1.72 21.39 -16.17
N ALA A 23 -1.92 20.95 -17.41
CA ALA A 23 -1.92 19.52 -17.76
C ALA A 23 -0.54 18.87 -17.53
N ASN A 24 0.53 19.53 -17.93
CA ASN A 24 1.90 19.05 -17.72
C ASN A 24 2.23 18.93 -16.23
N THR A 25 1.80 19.88 -15.40
CA THR A 25 2.00 19.82 -13.95
C THR A 25 1.25 18.65 -13.31
N VAL A 26 0.03 18.37 -13.76
CA VAL A 26 -0.76 17.22 -13.28
C VAL A 26 -0.07 15.90 -13.62
N VAL A 27 0.32 15.71 -14.88
CA VAL A 27 1.01 14.49 -15.34
C VAL A 27 2.32 14.28 -14.58
N LEU A 28 3.09 15.34 -14.38
CA LEU A 28 4.37 15.28 -13.67
C LEU A 28 4.16 14.94 -12.19
N THR A 29 3.18 15.57 -11.53
CA THR A 29 2.85 15.28 -10.12
C THR A 29 2.41 13.82 -9.95
N LEU A 30 1.49 13.34 -10.78
CA LEU A 30 1.05 11.95 -10.72
C LEU A 30 2.18 10.96 -11.05
N GLY A 31 3.02 11.28 -12.05
CA GLY A 31 4.18 10.47 -12.42
C GLY A 31 5.21 10.36 -11.28
N LEU A 32 5.50 11.46 -10.60
CA LEU A 32 6.40 11.46 -9.44
C LEU A 32 5.81 10.70 -8.25
N CYS A 33 4.53 10.90 -7.95
CA CYS A 33 3.84 10.14 -6.90
C CYS A 33 3.80 8.64 -7.23
N PHE A 34 3.53 8.27 -8.48
CA PHE A 34 3.58 6.90 -8.96
C PHE A 34 4.98 6.29 -8.81
N ALA A 35 6.04 7.05 -9.16
CA ALA A 35 7.41 6.58 -9.04
C ALA A 35 7.81 6.32 -7.57
N VAL A 36 7.39 7.18 -6.62
CA VAL A 36 7.59 6.92 -5.19
C VAL A 36 6.82 5.68 -4.74
N ALA A 37 5.55 5.53 -5.14
CA ALA A 37 4.73 4.36 -4.82
C ALA A 37 5.32 3.05 -5.40
N LEU A 38 5.92 3.12 -6.60
CA LEU A 38 6.62 2.00 -7.22
C LEU A 38 7.84 1.57 -6.40
N LEU A 39 8.64 2.53 -5.94
CA LEU A 39 9.81 2.26 -5.10
C LEU A 39 9.42 1.77 -3.70
N GLU A 40 8.31 2.26 -3.14
CA GLU A 40 7.71 1.74 -1.92
C GLU A 40 7.30 0.26 -2.09
N GLY A 41 6.63 -0.07 -3.19
CA GLY A 41 6.20 -1.43 -3.49
C GLY A 41 7.37 -2.39 -3.71
N LEU A 42 8.46 -1.91 -4.33
CA LEU A 42 9.70 -2.65 -4.47
C LEU A 42 10.28 -3.00 -3.09
N ASP A 43 10.42 -2.01 -2.19
CA ASP A 43 11.00 -2.24 -0.86
C ASP A 43 10.11 -3.15 0.00
N LEU A 44 8.78 -2.98 -0.03
CA LEU A 44 7.84 -3.82 0.73
C LEU A 44 7.96 -5.30 0.38
N GLN A 45 8.26 -5.65 -0.87
CA GLN A 45 8.39 -7.03 -1.32
C GLN A 45 9.83 -7.54 -1.35
N SER A 46 10.83 -6.65 -1.21
CA SER A 46 12.26 -7.00 -1.23
C SER A 46 12.62 -8.04 -0.20
N VAL A 47 12.08 -7.93 1.03
CA VAL A 47 12.40 -8.88 2.11
C VAL A 47 11.89 -10.29 1.80
N GLY A 48 10.70 -10.42 1.21
CA GLY A 48 10.15 -11.69 0.79
C GLY A 48 10.97 -12.35 -0.33
N VAL A 49 11.43 -11.56 -1.30
CA VAL A 49 12.29 -12.03 -2.40
C VAL A 49 13.68 -12.41 -1.89
N ALA A 50 14.27 -11.62 -0.98
CA ALA A 50 15.58 -11.86 -0.37
C ALA A 50 15.57 -12.96 0.71
N ALA A 51 14.40 -13.43 1.13
CA ALA A 51 14.18 -14.30 2.28
C ALA A 51 15.12 -15.50 2.32
N ARG A 52 15.28 -16.19 1.19
CA ARG A 52 16.11 -17.41 1.10
C ARG A 52 17.59 -17.10 1.32
N GLY A 53 18.07 -16.02 0.73
CA GLY A 53 19.48 -15.59 0.90
C GLY A 53 19.77 -15.17 2.34
N MET A 54 18.90 -14.35 2.95
CA MET A 54 19.03 -13.91 4.33
C MET A 54 18.95 -15.08 5.32
N ALA A 55 17.99 -16.01 5.13
CA ALA A 55 17.84 -17.17 5.99
C ALA A 55 19.09 -18.06 5.95
N LYS A 56 19.69 -18.25 4.77
CA LYS A 56 20.90 -19.06 4.61
C LYS A 56 22.12 -18.38 5.23
N GLU A 57 22.28 -17.06 5.03
CA GLU A 57 23.45 -16.33 5.51
C GLU A 57 23.47 -16.14 7.02
N PHE A 58 22.32 -15.80 7.62
CA PHE A 58 22.21 -15.55 9.05
C PHE A 58 21.73 -16.76 9.87
N GLY A 59 21.51 -17.90 9.22
CA GLY A 59 20.99 -19.11 9.91
C GLY A 59 19.61 -18.92 10.50
N LEU A 60 18.73 -18.10 9.88
CA LEU A 60 17.45 -17.74 10.44
C LEU A 60 16.46 -18.90 10.42
N SER A 61 15.80 -19.12 11.55
CA SER A 61 14.64 -19.99 11.61
C SER A 61 13.45 -19.37 10.86
N VAL A 62 12.49 -20.21 10.49
CA VAL A 62 11.25 -19.76 9.82
C VAL A 62 10.46 -18.76 10.67
N ALA A 63 10.44 -18.95 12.00
CA ALA A 63 9.83 -18.01 12.93
C ALA A 63 10.53 -16.63 12.90
N GLN A 64 11.86 -16.61 12.90
CA GLN A 64 12.64 -15.38 12.80
C GLN A 64 12.39 -14.67 11.45
N MET A 65 12.23 -15.40 10.36
CA MET A 65 11.83 -14.81 9.08
C MET A 65 10.46 -14.15 9.17
N GLY A 66 9.48 -14.76 9.85
CA GLY A 66 8.18 -14.13 10.11
C GLY A 66 8.29 -12.80 10.88
N ILE A 67 9.18 -12.74 11.87
CA ILE A 67 9.48 -11.51 12.62
C ILE A 67 10.11 -10.46 11.69
N ALA A 68 11.10 -10.83 10.86
CA ALA A 68 11.76 -9.92 9.94
C ALA A 68 10.77 -9.31 8.92
N PHE A 69 9.83 -10.12 8.40
CA PHE A 69 8.76 -9.64 7.51
C PHE A 69 7.81 -8.67 8.22
N SER A 70 7.44 -8.98 9.46
CA SER A 70 6.53 -8.15 10.25
C SER A 70 7.19 -6.86 10.75
N ALA A 71 8.51 -6.82 10.90
CA ALA A 71 9.24 -5.65 11.40
C ALA A 71 9.03 -4.42 10.52
N GLY A 72 9.15 -4.57 9.19
CA GLY A 72 8.91 -3.47 8.26
C GLY A 72 7.45 -2.97 8.32
N THR A 73 6.49 -3.89 8.35
CA THR A 73 5.07 -3.53 8.42
C THR A 73 4.67 -2.93 9.77
N PHE A 74 5.33 -3.31 10.86
CA PHE A 74 5.16 -2.68 12.17
C PHE A 74 5.58 -1.20 12.14
N GLY A 75 6.69 -0.87 11.47
CA GLY A 75 7.16 0.50 11.30
C GLY A 75 6.18 1.40 10.52
N LEU A 76 5.37 0.83 9.62
CA LEU A 76 4.36 1.59 8.88
C LEU A 76 3.34 2.31 9.78
N LEU A 77 3.00 1.74 10.93
CA LEU A 77 2.03 2.31 11.87
C LEU A 77 2.50 3.66 12.45
N PRO A 78 3.62 3.71 13.21
CA PRO A 78 4.12 4.97 13.74
C PRO A 78 4.53 5.93 12.61
N GLY A 79 5.05 5.42 11.48
CA GLY A 79 5.40 6.20 10.31
C GLY A 79 4.21 6.98 9.73
N ALA A 80 3.07 6.32 9.55
CA ALA A 80 1.86 6.98 9.04
C ALA A 80 1.29 8.02 10.03
N MET A 81 1.33 7.72 11.33
CA MET A 81 0.86 8.65 12.37
C MET A 81 1.74 9.90 12.48
N VAL A 82 3.06 9.71 12.51
CA VAL A 82 4.02 10.81 12.60
C VAL A 82 4.05 11.59 11.28
N GLY A 83 4.11 10.89 10.14
CA GLY A 83 4.15 11.50 8.81
C GLY A 83 2.91 12.34 8.51
N GLY A 84 1.71 11.87 8.88
CA GLY A 84 0.48 12.63 8.71
C GLY A 84 0.49 13.94 9.51
N ARG A 85 0.82 13.87 10.82
CA ARG A 85 0.92 15.07 11.67
C ARG A 85 2.01 16.04 11.23
N LEU A 86 3.15 15.51 10.84
CA LEU A 86 4.28 16.31 10.37
C LEU A 86 3.93 17.02 9.04
N ALA A 87 3.15 16.38 8.17
CA ALA A 87 2.69 16.95 6.92
C ALA A 87 1.77 18.18 7.13
N ASP A 88 0.97 18.16 8.18
CA ASP A 88 0.12 19.29 8.55
C ASP A 88 0.93 20.48 9.10
N SER A 89 2.17 20.26 9.56
CA SER A 89 3.03 21.32 10.13
C SER A 89 4.08 21.87 9.17
N ILE A 90 4.75 21.01 8.41
CA ILE A 90 5.87 21.41 7.52
C ILE A 90 5.57 21.23 6.01
N GLY A 91 4.40 20.71 5.66
CA GLY A 91 3.96 20.50 4.27
C GLY A 91 4.12 19.05 3.79
N ARG A 92 3.24 18.65 2.86
CA ARG A 92 3.16 17.27 2.38
C ARG A 92 4.33 16.88 1.49
N LYS A 93 4.79 17.79 0.63
CA LYS A 93 5.98 17.58 -0.20
C LYS A 93 7.22 17.30 0.64
N ARG A 94 7.48 18.12 1.67
CA ARG A 94 8.65 17.98 2.53
C ARG A 94 8.64 16.65 3.27
N VAL A 95 7.48 16.25 3.82
CA VAL A 95 7.36 14.96 4.52
C VAL A 95 7.53 13.80 3.57
N LEU A 96 6.98 13.86 2.35
CA LEU A 96 7.20 12.84 1.33
C LEU A 96 8.69 12.68 0.99
N MET A 97 9.41 13.79 0.83
CA MET A 97 10.85 13.78 0.55
C MET A 97 11.66 13.19 1.72
N LEU A 98 11.34 13.59 2.96
CA LEU A 98 11.98 13.03 4.16
C LEU A 98 11.72 11.53 4.29
N SER A 99 10.49 11.10 4.02
CA SER A 99 10.09 9.70 4.01
C SER A 99 10.87 8.90 2.94
N ALA A 100 10.95 9.43 1.71
CA ALA A 100 11.69 8.81 0.62
C ALA A 100 13.20 8.73 0.93
N ALA A 101 13.79 9.79 1.50
CA ALA A 101 15.17 9.78 1.94
C ALA A 101 15.42 8.74 3.03
N LEU A 102 14.54 8.67 4.04
CA LEU A 102 14.66 7.77 5.16
C LEU A 102 14.58 6.31 4.71
N PHE A 103 13.53 5.91 3.97
CA PHE A 103 13.44 4.53 3.53
C PHE A 103 14.51 4.18 2.49
N GLY A 104 14.93 5.14 1.63
CA GLY A 104 16.01 4.92 0.68
C GLY A 104 17.36 4.61 1.36
N VAL A 105 17.77 5.43 2.34
CA VAL A 105 18.99 5.21 3.11
C VAL A 105 18.93 3.90 3.90
N LEU A 106 17.80 3.62 4.55
CA LEU A 106 17.63 2.42 5.36
C LEU A 106 17.46 1.14 4.53
N SER A 107 16.94 1.23 3.31
CA SER A 107 16.97 0.12 2.36
C SER A 107 18.43 -0.22 2.01
N ILE A 108 19.26 0.76 1.69
CA ILE A 108 20.71 0.53 1.51
C ILE A 108 21.33 -0.06 2.78
N ALA A 109 21.03 0.49 3.95
CA ALA A 109 21.53 -0.04 5.22
C ALA A 109 21.15 -1.51 5.45
N THR A 110 19.97 -1.95 4.94
CA THR A 110 19.55 -3.36 5.00
C THR A 110 20.54 -4.27 4.26
N ALA A 111 21.20 -3.79 3.21
CA ALA A 111 22.22 -4.57 2.50
C ALA A 111 23.52 -4.78 3.31
N PHE A 112 23.73 -4.03 4.38
CA PHE A 112 24.94 -4.08 5.23
C PHE A 112 24.70 -4.71 6.60
N VAL A 113 23.48 -5.22 6.86
CA VAL A 113 23.20 -5.89 8.14
C VAL A 113 24.03 -7.17 8.25
N SER A 114 24.48 -7.45 9.48
CA SER A 114 25.32 -8.60 9.81
C SER A 114 24.65 -9.65 10.69
N ASP A 115 23.51 -9.33 11.29
CA ASP A 115 22.78 -10.21 12.18
C ASP A 115 21.26 -9.97 12.15
N PHE A 116 20.52 -10.87 12.78
CA PHE A 116 19.05 -10.84 12.82
C PHE A 116 18.48 -9.58 13.48
N TRP A 117 19.04 -9.15 14.62
CA TRP A 117 18.47 -8.01 15.35
C TRP A 117 18.73 -6.68 14.62
N MET A 118 19.89 -6.54 14.01
CA MET A 118 20.19 -5.40 13.15
C MET A 118 19.23 -5.36 11.95
N LEU A 119 18.95 -6.52 11.32
CA LEU A 119 17.94 -6.62 10.28
C LEU A 119 16.57 -6.14 10.77
N VAL A 120 16.09 -6.62 11.90
CA VAL A 120 14.80 -6.24 12.50
C VAL A 120 14.72 -4.73 12.75
N ILE A 121 15.75 -4.15 13.39
CA ILE A 121 15.78 -2.71 13.71
C ILE A 121 15.75 -1.88 12.43
N VAL A 122 16.61 -2.19 11.46
CA VAL A 122 16.68 -1.45 10.20
C VAL A 122 15.36 -1.56 9.43
N ARG A 123 14.70 -2.73 9.43
CA ARG A 123 13.40 -2.92 8.79
C ARG A 123 12.28 -2.14 9.48
N VAL A 124 12.25 -2.06 10.82
CA VAL A 124 11.29 -1.20 11.54
C VAL A 124 11.49 0.27 11.15
N LEU A 125 12.72 0.75 11.13
CA LEU A 125 13.03 2.13 10.76
C LEU A 125 12.70 2.42 9.27
N THR A 126 12.99 1.47 8.36
CA THR A 126 12.57 1.56 6.95
C THR A 126 11.05 1.69 6.85
N GLY A 127 10.33 0.86 7.62
CA GLY A 127 8.87 0.90 7.70
C GLY A 127 8.33 2.26 8.18
N ILE A 128 9.01 2.95 9.11
CA ILE A 128 8.63 4.30 9.53
C ILE A 128 8.73 5.28 8.35
N GLY A 129 9.79 5.19 7.55
CA GLY A 129 9.92 5.97 6.32
C GLY A 129 8.78 5.71 5.34
N LEU A 130 8.53 4.44 5.00
CA LEU A 130 7.46 4.03 4.08
C LEU A 130 6.07 4.46 4.59
N GLY A 131 5.80 4.29 5.89
CA GLY A 131 4.54 4.69 6.50
C GLY A 131 4.25 6.18 6.39
N GLY A 132 5.28 7.03 6.48
CA GLY A 132 5.15 8.47 6.30
C GLY A 132 4.88 8.90 4.86
N ALA A 133 5.25 8.11 3.86
CA ALA A 133 5.06 8.45 2.44
C ALA A 133 3.60 8.34 2.00
N MET A 134 2.93 7.24 2.31
CA MET A 134 1.63 6.87 1.75
C MET A 134 0.50 7.90 1.93
N PRO A 135 0.26 8.47 3.13
CA PRO A 135 -0.78 9.49 3.30
C PRO A 135 -0.53 10.72 2.42
N ASN A 136 0.74 11.10 2.27
CA ASN A 136 1.15 12.25 1.48
C ASN A 136 1.02 12.00 -0.03
N LEU A 137 1.32 10.78 -0.50
CA LEU A 137 1.11 10.35 -1.88
C LEU A 137 -0.36 10.43 -2.27
N ILE A 138 -1.26 9.90 -1.42
CA ILE A 138 -2.71 9.95 -1.63
C ILE A 138 -3.19 11.40 -1.70
N ALA A 139 -2.75 12.24 -0.78
CA ALA A 139 -3.16 13.63 -0.72
C ALA A 139 -2.68 14.41 -1.95
N LEU A 140 -1.38 14.38 -2.26
CA LEU A 140 -0.80 15.09 -3.40
C LEU A 140 -1.41 14.64 -4.74
N SER A 141 -1.60 13.32 -4.93
CA SER A 141 -2.21 12.77 -6.14
C SER A 141 -3.66 13.21 -6.29
N SER A 142 -4.45 13.20 -5.20
CA SER A 142 -5.87 13.59 -5.25
C SER A 142 -6.06 15.10 -5.46
N GLU A 143 -5.16 15.93 -4.92
CA GLU A 143 -5.22 17.39 -5.05
C GLU A 143 -4.70 17.91 -6.40
N ALA A 144 -3.91 17.11 -7.12
CA ALA A 144 -3.40 17.46 -8.43
C ALA A 144 -4.50 17.55 -9.51
N VAL A 145 -5.63 16.88 -9.31
CA VAL A 145 -6.69 16.73 -10.31
C VAL A 145 -8.02 17.33 -9.85
N ALA A 146 -8.96 17.51 -10.82
CA ALA A 146 -10.32 17.93 -10.51
C ALA A 146 -11.05 16.93 -9.61
N PRO A 147 -12.01 17.36 -8.75
CA PRO A 147 -12.68 16.49 -7.77
C PRO A 147 -13.24 15.19 -8.34
N ARG A 148 -13.78 15.21 -9.57
CA ARG A 148 -14.32 14.03 -10.27
C ARG A 148 -13.26 12.99 -10.65
N LEU A 149 -11.99 13.35 -10.69
CA LEU A 149 -10.88 12.45 -11.10
C LEU A 149 -10.00 12.00 -9.94
N ARG A 150 -10.29 12.43 -8.70
CA ARG A 150 -9.47 12.12 -7.52
C ARG A 150 -9.30 10.62 -7.30
N GLY A 151 -10.38 9.86 -7.39
CA GLY A 151 -10.32 8.40 -7.25
C GLY A 151 -9.42 7.76 -8.30
N THR A 152 -9.57 8.15 -9.56
CA THR A 152 -8.75 7.65 -10.67
C THR A 152 -7.26 8.00 -10.48
N ALA A 153 -6.94 9.23 -10.07
CA ALA A 153 -5.56 9.65 -9.82
C ALA A 153 -4.89 8.84 -8.71
N VAL A 154 -5.61 8.62 -7.61
CA VAL A 154 -5.12 7.78 -6.49
C VAL A 154 -4.97 6.32 -6.94
N SER A 155 -5.90 5.77 -7.72
CA SER A 155 -5.79 4.40 -8.25
C SER A 155 -4.59 4.23 -9.18
N ILE A 156 -4.33 5.19 -10.08
CA ILE A 156 -3.15 5.18 -10.94
C ILE A 156 -1.87 5.20 -10.10
N MET A 157 -1.77 6.11 -9.14
CA MET A 157 -0.64 6.19 -8.23
C MET A 157 -0.45 4.86 -7.46
N TYR A 158 -1.55 4.29 -6.97
CA TYR A 158 -1.52 3.06 -6.18
C TYR A 158 -1.08 1.82 -6.99
N CYS A 159 -1.29 1.80 -8.32
CA CYS A 159 -0.76 0.76 -9.21
C CYS A 159 0.78 0.72 -9.21
N GLY A 160 1.46 1.78 -8.79
CA GLY A 160 2.91 1.78 -8.60
C GLY A 160 3.37 0.68 -7.65
N ILE A 161 2.64 0.46 -6.54
CA ILE A 161 3.03 -0.53 -5.51
C ILE A 161 3.15 -1.96 -6.08
N PRO A 162 2.14 -2.55 -6.71
CA PRO A 162 2.30 -3.89 -7.27
C PRO A 162 3.32 -3.93 -8.41
N LEU A 163 3.43 -2.87 -9.23
CA LEU A 163 4.45 -2.84 -10.28
C LEU A 163 5.87 -2.81 -9.70
N GLY A 164 6.09 -2.10 -8.60
CA GLY A 164 7.34 -2.15 -7.83
C GLY A 164 7.65 -3.55 -7.30
N GLY A 165 6.63 -4.26 -6.79
CA GLY A 165 6.76 -5.66 -6.41
C GLY A 165 7.10 -6.58 -7.57
N GLY A 166 6.58 -6.32 -8.77
CA GLY A 166 6.98 -7.02 -9.99
C GLY A 166 8.44 -6.80 -10.35
N ILE A 167 8.96 -5.57 -10.16
CA ILE A 167 10.40 -5.27 -10.32
C ILE A 167 11.22 -6.03 -9.28
N ALA A 168 10.78 -6.06 -8.01
CA ALA A 168 11.44 -6.85 -6.97
C ALA A 168 11.53 -8.33 -7.35
N ALA A 169 10.44 -8.91 -7.84
CA ALA A 169 10.39 -10.28 -8.32
C ALA A 169 11.35 -10.53 -9.50
N THR A 170 11.44 -9.58 -10.43
CA THR A 170 12.35 -9.65 -11.58
C THR A 170 13.81 -9.62 -11.13
N ILE A 171 14.17 -8.76 -10.19
CA ILE A 171 15.52 -8.70 -9.60
C ILE A 171 15.86 -10.05 -8.94
N GLY A 172 14.94 -10.62 -8.16
CA GLY A 172 15.13 -11.93 -7.53
C GLY A 172 15.24 -13.08 -8.52
N MET A 173 14.53 -13.02 -9.64
CA MET A 173 14.61 -14.00 -10.72
C MET A 173 15.96 -13.95 -11.45
N LEU A 174 16.51 -12.75 -11.65
CA LEU A 174 17.79 -12.53 -12.34
C LEU A 174 19.01 -12.77 -11.42
N ALA A 175 18.84 -12.91 -10.12
CA ALA A 175 19.90 -13.21 -9.19
C ALA A 175 20.57 -14.56 -9.52
N VAL A 176 21.88 -14.57 -9.63
CA VAL A 176 22.67 -15.77 -10.00
C VAL A 176 22.73 -16.74 -8.82
N SER A 177 22.82 -16.23 -7.61
CA SER A 177 22.96 -17.01 -6.39
C SER A 177 22.09 -16.46 -5.23
N ASP A 178 21.97 -17.25 -4.15
CA ASP A 178 21.32 -16.78 -2.94
C ASP A 178 22.13 -15.69 -2.21
N ALA A 179 23.44 -15.56 -2.51
CA ALA A 179 24.29 -14.48 -1.97
C ALA A 179 23.97 -13.10 -2.56
N ASP A 180 23.30 -13.05 -3.72
CA ASP A 180 22.97 -11.79 -4.42
C ASP A 180 21.77 -11.06 -3.82
N TRP A 181 21.20 -11.57 -2.71
CA TRP A 181 20.00 -11.00 -2.09
C TRP A 181 20.14 -9.50 -1.73
N ARG A 182 21.37 -9.02 -1.52
CA ARG A 182 21.65 -7.61 -1.21
C ARG A 182 21.34 -6.64 -2.35
N HIS A 183 21.46 -7.10 -3.60
CA HIS A 183 21.26 -6.26 -4.79
C HIS A 183 19.88 -5.60 -4.83
N ILE A 184 18.84 -6.30 -4.37
CA ILE A 184 17.48 -5.77 -4.33
C ILE A 184 17.37 -4.54 -3.41
N PHE A 185 18.10 -4.54 -2.30
CA PHE A 185 18.12 -3.42 -1.35
C PHE A 185 18.97 -2.24 -1.85
N TYR A 186 20.03 -2.49 -2.63
CA TYR A 186 20.74 -1.40 -3.32
C TYR A 186 19.82 -0.70 -4.33
N VAL A 187 19.12 -1.45 -5.17
CA VAL A 187 18.17 -0.88 -6.13
C VAL A 187 17.03 -0.16 -5.42
N GLY A 188 16.45 -0.81 -4.38
CA GLY A 188 15.36 -0.27 -3.58
C GLY A 188 15.73 1.01 -2.82
N GLY A 189 17.02 1.18 -2.48
CA GLY A 189 17.47 2.37 -1.76
C GLY A 189 18.02 3.48 -2.66
N VAL A 190 18.77 3.14 -3.70
CA VAL A 190 19.32 4.13 -4.65
C VAL A 190 18.19 4.80 -5.43
N GLY A 191 17.15 4.04 -5.84
CA GLY A 191 16.02 4.59 -6.58
C GLY A 191 15.36 5.79 -5.92
N PRO A 192 14.88 5.68 -4.66
CA PRO A 192 14.30 6.83 -3.93
C PRO A 192 15.23 8.01 -3.78
N LEU A 193 16.53 7.76 -3.52
CA LEU A 193 17.52 8.83 -3.37
C LEU A 193 17.76 9.59 -4.69
N LEU A 194 17.79 8.89 -5.83
CA LEU A 194 17.86 9.51 -7.15
C LEU A 194 16.58 10.29 -7.51
N LEU A 195 15.44 9.91 -6.94
CA LEU A 195 14.19 10.61 -7.17
C LEU A 195 14.08 11.92 -6.37
N LEU A 196 14.81 12.08 -5.25
CA LEU A 196 14.74 13.26 -4.38
C LEU A 196 14.96 14.59 -5.12
N PRO A 197 15.99 14.77 -5.97
CA PRO A 197 16.16 16.02 -6.72
C PRO A 197 14.97 16.34 -7.63
N LEU A 198 14.37 15.33 -8.27
CA LEU A 198 13.20 15.50 -9.12
C LEU A 198 11.97 15.90 -8.28
N LEU A 199 11.77 15.28 -7.10
CA LEU A 199 10.73 15.69 -6.16
C LEU A 199 10.96 17.12 -5.66
N ALA A 200 12.20 17.51 -5.35
CA ALA A 200 12.51 18.84 -4.87
C ALA A 200 12.18 19.92 -5.89
N VAL A 201 12.51 19.69 -7.16
CA VAL A 201 12.33 20.68 -8.23
C VAL A 201 10.90 20.68 -8.78
N PHE A 202 10.35 19.51 -9.08
CA PHE A 202 9.14 19.39 -9.88
C PHE A 202 7.86 19.08 -9.11
N LEU A 203 7.93 18.53 -7.89
CA LEU A 203 6.71 18.25 -7.13
C LEU A 203 6.19 19.55 -6.48
N PRO A 204 4.95 19.98 -6.76
CA PRO A 204 4.36 21.12 -6.08
C PRO A 204 3.98 20.76 -4.65
N GLU A 205 3.92 21.77 -3.76
CA GLU A 205 3.34 21.60 -2.42
C GLU A 205 1.81 21.49 -2.52
N SER A 206 1.21 20.88 -1.53
CA SER A 206 -0.24 20.72 -1.39
C SER A 206 -0.96 22.07 -1.38
N LYS A 207 -1.99 22.21 -2.22
CA LYS A 207 -2.82 23.42 -2.26
C LYS A 207 -3.57 23.62 -0.95
N ALA A 208 -4.12 22.53 -0.39
CA ALA A 208 -4.83 22.59 0.89
C ALA A 208 -3.92 23.03 2.05
N PHE A 209 -2.65 22.59 2.06
CA PHE A 209 -1.66 23.05 3.03
C PHE A 209 -1.33 24.54 2.86
N ALA A 210 -1.12 24.99 1.62
CA ALA A 210 -0.81 26.40 1.33
C ALA A 210 -1.97 27.33 1.73
N GLU A 211 -3.21 26.94 1.45
CA GLU A 211 -4.42 27.68 1.83
C GLU A 211 -4.62 27.71 3.34
N ALA A 212 -4.49 26.56 4.04
CA ALA A 212 -4.62 26.50 5.50
C ALA A 212 -3.57 27.36 6.22
N THR A 213 -2.34 27.38 5.71
CA THR A 213 -1.25 28.19 6.24
C THR A 213 -1.55 29.68 6.07
N SER A 214 -2.12 30.10 4.93
CA SER A 214 -2.47 31.50 4.65
C SER A 214 -3.65 32.01 5.49
N GLN A 215 -4.57 31.11 5.88
CA GLN A 215 -5.80 31.49 6.62
C GLN A 215 -5.67 31.34 8.14
N GLY A 216 -4.57 30.81 8.67
CA GLY A 216 -4.35 30.61 10.11
C GLY A 216 -5.38 29.68 10.78
N GLN A 217 -6.15 28.93 10.01
CA GLN A 217 -7.21 28.05 10.50
C GLN A 217 -6.65 26.72 11.01
N ARG A 218 -6.65 26.57 12.33
CA ARG A 218 -6.54 25.26 12.99
C ARG A 218 -7.97 24.74 13.21
N THR A 219 -8.42 23.81 12.37
CA THR A 219 -9.66 23.07 12.63
C THR A 219 -9.45 22.16 13.83
N THR A 220 -10.26 22.31 14.87
CA THR A 220 -10.29 21.38 16.00
C THR A 220 -10.95 20.07 15.53
N PRO A 221 -10.25 18.94 15.51
CA PRO A 221 -10.86 17.67 15.13
C PRO A 221 -11.96 17.27 16.11
N ALA A 222 -13.05 16.69 15.62
CA ALA A 222 -14.07 16.09 16.48
C ALA A 222 -13.45 15.00 17.38
N PRO A 223 -13.96 14.78 18.60
CA PRO A 223 -13.40 13.77 19.51
C PRO A 223 -13.41 12.38 18.85
N PHE A 224 -12.26 11.72 18.81
CA PHE A 224 -12.02 10.45 18.12
C PHE A 224 -13.07 9.36 18.44
N MET A 225 -13.38 9.18 19.74
CA MET A 225 -14.35 8.19 20.21
C MET A 225 -15.78 8.48 19.76
N SER A 226 -16.18 9.75 19.72
CA SER A 226 -17.52 10.13 19.27
C SER A 226 -17.74 9.86 17.79
N VAL A 227 -16.72 10.09 16.95
CA VAL A 227 -16.77 9.77 15.52
C VAL A 227 -17.02 8.28 15.27
N LEU A 228 -16.40 7.41 16.05
CA LEU A 228 -16.39 5.97 15.83
C LEU A 228 -17.58 5.23 16.44
N PHE A 229 -18.05 5.68 17.62
CA PHE A 229 -18.98 4.89 18.43
C PHE A 229 -20.31 5.58 18.73
N SER A 230 -20.49 6.86 18.42
CA SER A 230 -21.78 7.55 18.62
C SER A 230 -22.84 7.13 17.60
N GLU A 231 -24.10 7.42 17.88
CA GLU A 231 -25.24 7.22 16.98
C GLU A 231 -25.41 5.77 16.47
N GLY A 232 -25.06 4.78 17.30
CA GLY A 232 -25.17 3.37 16.94
C GLY A 232 -24.13 2.86 15.93
N ARG A 233 -23.12 3.67 15.56
CA ARG A 233 -22.07 3.30 14.61
C ARG A 233 -21.10 2.22 15.11
N GLY A 234 -21.04 1.96 16.41
CA GLY A 234 -20.03 1.08 17.01
C GLY A 234 -19.93 -0.29 16.35
N VAL A 235 -21.07 -0.96 16.12
CA VAL A 235 -21.04 -2.30 15.49
C VAL A 235 -20.53 -2.24 14.06
N SER A 236 -20.91 -1.23 13.30
CA SER A 236 -20.50 -1.06 11.91
C SER A 236 -19.00 -0.68 11.83
N THR A 237 -18.52 0.12 12.77
CA THR A 237 -17.08 0.44 12.90
C THR A 237 -16.28 -0.83 13.17
N VAL A 238 -16.72 -1.69 14.10
CA VAL A 238 -16.06 -2.97 14.40
C VAL A 238 -16.12 -3.93 13.19
N GLN A 239 -17.22 -4.01 12.48
CA GLN A 239 -17.32 -4.83 11.26
C GLN A 239 -16.36 -4.35 10.18
N LEU A 240 -16.23 -3.03 9.97
CA LEU A 240 -15.30 -2.45 9.05
C LEU A 240 -13.84 -2.76 9.47
N TRP A 241 -13.52 -2.58 10.74
CA TRP A 241 -12.20 -2.90 11.29
C TRP A 241 -11.83 -4.37 11.12
N LEU A 242 -12.78 -5.27 11.39
CA LEU A 242 -12.57 -6.70 11.23
C LEU A 242 -12.32 -7.08 9.76
N SER A 243 -13.05 -6.45 8.82
CA SER A 243 -12.82 -6.66 7.39
C SER A 243 -11.43 -6.20 6.96
N TYR A 244 -11.00 -5.00 7.39
CA TYR A 244 -9.65 -4.50 7.11
C TYR A 244 -8.57 -5.38 7.73
N PHE A 245 -8.70 -5.70 9.02
CA PHE A 245 -7.74 -6.52 9.75
C PHE A 245 -7.52 -7.87 9.08
N CYS A 246 -8.60 -8.61 8.85
CA CYS A 246 -8.52 -9.94 8.23
C CYS A 246 -8.02 -9.89 6.78
N THR A 247 -8.44 -8.90 5.99
CA THR A 247 -7.96 -8.77 4.61
C THR A 247 -6.47 -8.46 4.57
N LEU A 248 -5.97 -7.57 5.45
CA LEU A 248 -4.57 -7.21 5.49
C LEU A 248 -3.68 -8.33 6.08
N ILE A 249 -4.19 -9.19 6.95
CA ILE A 249 -3.51 -10.44 7.34
C ILE A 249 -3.13 -11.24 6.09
N VAL A 250 -4.11 -11.52 5.24
CA VAL A 250 -3.90 -12.36 4.05
C VAL A 250 -3.05 -11.66 3.00
N LEU A 251 -3.25 -10.37 2.81
CA LEU A 251 -2.47 -9.57 1.88
C LEU A 251 -0.98 -9.61 2.22
N TYR A 252 -0.62 -9.23 3.44
CA TYR A 252 0.79 -9.13 3.82
C TYR A 252 1.43 -10.50 4.08
N PHE A 253 0.65 -11.50 4.44
CA PHE A 253 1.08 -12.89 4.42
C PHE A 253 1.58 -13.28 3.03
N LEU A 254 0.76 -13.12 1.99
CA LEU A 254 1.16 -13.48 0.64
C LEU A 254 2.28 -12.60 0.07
N LEU A 255 2.24 -11.28 0.30
CA LEU A 255 3.29 -10.38 -0.16
C LEU A 255 4.69 -10.84 0.27
N ASN A 256 4.82 -11.35 1.49
CA ASN A 256 6.12 -11.71 2.07
C ASN A 256 6.47 -13.18 1.88
N TRP A 257 5.49 -14.08 2.03
CA TRP A 257 5.76 -15.51 2.05
C TRP A 257 5.61 -16.22 0.70
N LEU A 258 4.93 -15.61 -0.28
CA LEU A 258 4.65 -16.27 -1.56
C LEU A 258 5.91 -16.86 -2.23
N PRO A 259 7.06 -16.14 -2.32
CA PRO A 259 8.27 -16.73 -2.92
C PRO A 259 8.77 -17.96 -2.16
N SER A 260 8.82 -17.87 -0.83
CA SER A 260 9.30 -18.98 0.03
C SER A 260 8.37 -20.18 -0.04
N LEU A 261 7.05 -19.98 -0.07
CA LEU A 261 6.04 -21.04 -0.20
C LEU A 261 6.13 -21.73 -1.56
N MET A 262 6.37 -21.00 -2.63
CA MET A 262 6.56 -21.59 -3.96
C MET A 262 7.88 -22.37 -4.03
N GLY A 263 8.94 -21.87 -3.41
CA GLY A 263 10.21 -22.56 -3.28
C GLY A 263 10.11 -23.88 -2.50
N SER A 264 9.34 -23.92 -1.41
CA SER A 264 9.11 -25.14 -0.62
C SER A 264 8.29 -26.20 -1.39
N ARG A 265 7.61 -25.82 -2.47
CA ARG A 265 6.91 -26.72 -3.39
C ARG A 265 7.77 -27.22 -4.55
N GLY A 266 9.07 -26.88 -4.55
CA GLY A 266 10.02 -27.34 -5.56
C GLY A 266 10.04 -26.54 -6.85
N LEU A 267 9.41 -25.35 -6.93
CA LEU A 267 9.50 -24.48 -8.10
C LEU A 267 10.93 -23.96 -8.27
N ALA A 268 11.39 -23.91 -9.51
CA ALA A 268 12.65 -23.27 -9.87
C ALA A 268 12.60 -21.75 -9.63
N ARG A 269 13.76 -21.11 -9.42
CA ARG A 269 13.85 -19.66 -9.15
C ARG A 269 13.11 -18.82 -10.21
N GLY A 270 13.27 -19.15 -11.48
CA GLY A 270 12.56 -18.49 -12.57
C GLY A 270 11.04 -18.61 -12.47
N GLU A 271 10.55 -19.80 -12.12
CA GLU A 271 9.11 -20.05 -11.94
C GLU A 271 8.55 -19.27 -10.74
N ILE A 272 9.29 -19.21 -9.62
CA ILE A 272 8.94 -18.41 -8.45
C ILE A 272 8.82 -16.93 -8.83
N GLY A 273 9.79 -16.41 -9.59
CA GLY A 273 9.76 -15.04 -10.08
C GLY A 273 8.54 -14.76 -10.96
N TRP A 274 8.19 -15.66 -11.88
CA TRP A 274 7.00 -15.51 -12.71
C TRP A 274 5.70 -15.57 -11.91
N VAL A 275 5.57 -16.47 -10.94
CA VAL A 275 4.40 -16.50 -10.03
C VAL A 275 4.23 -15.17 -9.33
N GLN A 276 5.32 -14.58 -8.84
CA GLN A 276 5.25 -13.29 -8.14
C GLN A 276 5.00 -12.11 -9.08
N ILE A 277 5.58 -12.11 -10.30
CA ILE A 277 5.27 -11.11 -11.33
C ILE A 277 3.78 -11.17 -11.67
N LEU A 278 3.23 -12.35 -11.91
CA LEU A 278 1.80 -12.51 -12.24
C LEU A 278 0.89 -12.12 -11.09
N PHE A 279 1.25 -12.43 -9.83
CA PHE A 279 0.56 -11.92 -8.66
C PHE A 279 0.51 -10.38 -8.67
N ASN A 280 1.61 -9.71 -8.96
CA ASN A 280 1.69 -8.25 -8.99
C ASN A 280 0.97 -7.65 -10.21
N VAL A 281 1.06 -8.26 -11.38
CA VAL A 281 0.29 -7.84 -12.57
C VAL A 281 -1.21 -7.98 -12.31
N GLY A 282 -1.64 -9.12 -11.74
CA GLY A 282 -3.01 -9.32 -11.30
C GLY A 282 -3.46 -8.25 -10.31
N SER A 283 -2.60 -7.87 -9.38
CA SER A 283 -2.86 -6.80 -8.41
C SER A 283 -3.12 -5.46 -9.07
N ALA A 284 -2.29 -5.05 -10.03
CA ALA A 284 -2.47 -3.79 -10.77
C ALA A 284 -3.78 -3.82 -11.58
N VAL A 285 -4.06 -4.93 -12.26
CA VAL A 285 -5.33 -5.14 -12.98
C VAL A 285 -6.51 -5.07 -12.01
N GLY A 286 -6.40 -5.69 -10.84
CA GLY A 286 -7.45 -5.70 -9.81
C GLY A 286 -7.76 -4.31 -9.28
N VAL A 287 -6.76 -3.49 -8.98
CA VAL A 287 -6.95 -2.10 -8.53
C VAL A 287 -7.75 -1.30 -9.55
N LEU A 288 -7.42 -1.43 -10.84
CA LEU A 288 -8.12 -0.71 -11.91
C LEU A 288 -9.52 -1.28 -12.16
N CYS A 289 -9.65 -2.60 -12.34
CA CYS A 289 -10.91 -3.23 -12.67
C CYS A 289 -11.96 -3.13 -11.55
N LEU A 290 -11.58 -3.42 -10.30
CA LEU A 290 -12.49 -3.31 -9.17
C LEU A 290 -12.84 -1.85 -8.87
N GLY A 291 -11.89 -0.92 -9.06
CA GLY A 291 -12.16 0.52 -8.97
C GLY A 291 -13.24 0.96 -9.96
N LEU A 292 -13.10 0.61 -11.24
CA LEU A 292 -14.08 0.92 -12.28
C LEU A 292 -15.43 0.21 -12.08
N LEU A 293 -15.41 -1.00 -11.53
CA LEU A 293 -16.62 -1.78 -11.29
C LEU A 293 -17.48 -1.17 -10.18
N MET A 294 -16.87 -0.53 -9.18
CA MET A 294 -17.61 0.16 -8.10
C MET A 294 -18.49 1.31 -8.59
N ASP A 295 -18.10 1.95 -9.70
CA ASP A 295 -18.89 3.04 -10.29
C ASP A 295 -20.09 2.56 -11.09
N ARG A 296 -20.13 1.26 -11.47
CA ARG A 296 -21.13 0.69 -12.38
C ARG A 296 -22.02 -0.36 -11.74
N VAL A 297 -21.57 -0.99 -10.67
CA VAL A 297 -22.23 -2.16 -10.06
C VAL A 297 -22.51 -1.90 -8.59
N ARG A 298 -23.57 -2.53 -8.06
CA ARG A 298 -23.92 -2.41 -6.62
C ARG A 298 -22.75 -2.86 -5.74
N MET A 299 -22.38 -2.06 -4.76
CA MET A 299 -21.28 -2.31 -3.82
C MET A 299 -21.33 -3.74 -3.20
N SER A 300 -22.51 -4.26 -2.90
CA SER A 300 -22.67 -5.62 -2.36
C SER A 300 -22.22 -6.71 -3.31
N VAL A 301 -22.46 -6.54 -4.62
CA VAL A 301 -22.03 -7.50 -5.65
C VAL A 301 -20.51 -7.44 -5.83
N VAL A 302 -19.94 -6.23 -5.84
CA VAL A 302 -18.49 -6.04 -5.96
C VAL A 302 -17.76 -6.68 -4.78
N ILE A 303 -18.21 -6.43 -3.54
CA ILE A 303 -17.62 -7.00 -2.33
C ILE A 303 -17.81 -8.52 -2.28
N GLY A 304 -19.00 -9.03 -2.62
CA GLY A 304 -19.24 -10.47 -2.67
C GLY A 304 -18.35 -11.16 -3.71
N GLY A 305 -18.26 -10.63 -4.92
CA GLY A 305 -17.42 -11.15 -5.99
C GLY A 305 -15.92 -11.10 -5.64
N MET A 306 -15.48 -9.99 -5.03
CA MET A 306 -14.12 -9.82 -4.56
C MET A 306 -13.70 -10.90 -3.54
N TYR A 307 -14.51 -11.10 -2.49
CA TYR A 307 -14.18 -12.10 -1.46
C TYR A 307 -14.32 -13.53 -1.97
N LEU A 308 -15.31 -13.80 -2.84
CA LEU A 308 -15.42 -15.10 -3.50
C LEU A 308 -14.19 -15.39 -4.37
N GLY A 309 -13.74 -14.40 -5.14
CA GLY A 309 -12.51 -14.50 -5.92
C GLY A 309 -11.26 -14.70 -5.07
N MET A 310 -11.16 -14.03 -3.90
CA MET A 310 -10.09 -14.27 -2.93
C MET A 310 -10.10 -15.73 -2.46
N ILE A 311 -11.23 -16.24 -2.01
CA ILE A 311 -11.36 -17.61 -1.52
C ILE A 311 -11.00 -18.60 -2.62
N ALA A 312 -11.55 -18.44 -3.83
CA ALA A 312 -11.27 -19.33 -4.95
C ALA A 312 -9.77 -19.34 -5.32
N SER A 313 -9.15 -18.18 -5.37
CA SER A 313 -7.71 -18.06 -5.69
C SER A 313 -6.81 -18.64 -4.60
N LEU A 314 -7.16 -18.48 -3.32
CA LEU A 314 -6.43 -19.09 -2.19
C LEU A 314 -6.56 -20.61 -2.19
N ILE A 315 -7.76 -21.15 -2.45
CA ILE A 315 -7.97 -22.60 -2.62
C ILE A 315 -7.15 -23.09 -3.82
N GLY A 316 -7.18 -22.36 -4.94
CA GLY A 316 -6.36 -22.66 -6.11
C GLY A 316 -4.87 -22.70 -5.76
N LEU A 317 -4.35 -21.68 -5.07
CA LEU A 317 -2.96 -21.65 -4.61
C LEU A 317 -2.64 -22.77 -3.63
N ALA A 318 -3.57 -23.16 -2.75
CA ALA A 318 -3.35 -24.24 -1.79
C ALA A 318 -3.32 -25.64 -2.46
N ALA A 319 -4.27 -25.90 -3.36
CA ALA A 319 -4.49 -27.22 -3.95
C ALA A 319 -3.73 -27.47 -5.25
N ALA A 320 -3.33 -26.41 -5.97
CA ALA A 320 -2.71 -26.53 -7.29
C ALA A 320 -1.36 -27.26 -7.25
N GLN A 321 -1.11 -28.02 -8.30
CA GLN A 321 0.18 -28.60 -8.60
C GLN A 321 0.64 -28.14 -9.97
N GLY A 322 1.95 -27.90 -10.11
CA GLY A 322 2.54 -27.43 -11.35
C GLY A 322 2.47 -25.90 -11.54
N PHE A 323 3.47 -25.39 -12.24
CA PHE A 323 3.74 -23.96 -12.44
C PHE A 323 2.56 -23.19 -13.03
N ALA A 324 1.96 -23.67 -14.12
CA ALA A 324 0.93 -22.92 -14.85
C ALA A 324 -0.31 -22.62 -13.99
N VAL A 325 -0.77 -23.62 -13.19
CA VAL A 325 -1.95 -23.47 -12.35
C VAL A 325 -1.64 -22.55 -11.15
N LEU A 326 -0.45 -22.70 -10.55
CA LEU A 326 0.00 -21.82 -9.45
C LEU A 326 0.15 -20.38 -9.93
N ALA A 327 0.71 -20.16 -11.10
CA ALA A 327 0.87 -18.83 -11.70
C ALA A 327 -0.49 -18.16 -11.99
N THR A 328 -1.45 -18.91 -12.54
CA THR A 328 -2.82 -18.44 -12.77
C THR A 328 -3.53 -18.12 -11.45
N ALA A 329 -3.45 -19.00 -10.46
CA ALA A 329 -4.02 -18.78 -9.15
C ALA A 329 -3.40 -17.56 -8.44
N ALA A 330 -2.09 -17.35 -8.59
CA ALA A 330 -1.39 -16.17 -8.06
C ALA A 330 -1.86 -14.87 -8.73
N PHE A 331 -2.07 -14.85 -10.05
CA PHE A 331 -2.63 -13.71 -10.76
C PHE A 331 -4.00 -13.30 -10.17
N PHE A 332 -4.91 -14.25 -10.02
CA PHE A 332 -6.23 -13.97 -9.45
C PHE A 332 -6.15 -13.63 -7.96
N ALA A 333 -5.25 -14.25 -7.19
CA ALA A 333 -5.03 -13.87 -5.80
C ALA A 333 -4.58 -12.40 -5.69
N GLY A 334 -3.61 -11.97 -6.49
CA GLY A 334 -3.21 -10.58 -6.57
C GLY A 334 -4.37 -9.65 -6.95
N MET A 335 -5.12 -10.03 -8.00
CA MET A 335 -6.25 -9.25 -8.51
C MET A 335 -7.31 -9.00 -7.43
N PHE A 336 -7.72 -10.01 -6.69
CA PHE A 336 -8.78 -9.88 -5.71
C PHE A 336 -8.29 -9.38 -4.35
N ILE A 337 -7.08 -9.71 -3.90
CA ILE A 337 -6.57 -9.33 -2.58
C ILE A 337 -6.12 -7.87 -2.58
N ILE A 338 -5.21 -7.46 -3.47
CA ILE A 338 -4.72 -6.08 -3.52
C ILE A 338 -5.76 -5.17 -4.17
N GLY A 339 -6.41 -5.60 -5.25
CA GLY A 339 -7.54 -4.87 -5.82
C GLY A 339 -8.69 -4.68 -4.83
N GLY A 340 -8.93 -5.67 -3.97
CA GLY A 340 -9.94 -5.60 -2.91
C GLY A 340 -9.66 -4.55 -1.84
N GLN A 341 -8.40 -4.18 -1.62
CA GLN A 341 -8.06 -3.11 -0.70
C GLN A 341 -8.64 -1.76 -1.15
N SER A 342 -8.67 -1.48 -2.46
CA SER A 342 -9.31 -0.27 -2.99
C SER A 342 -10.82 -0.26 -2.74
N VAL A 343 -11.46 -1.42 -2.82
CA VAL A 343 -12.90 -1.58 -2.50
C VAL A 343 -13.17 -1.30 -1.01
N LEU A 344 -12.31 -1.78 -0.11
CA LEU A 344 -12.43 -1.50 1.31
C LEU A 344 -12.25 -0.01 1.63
N TYR A 345 -11.34 0.69 0.97
CA TYR A 345 -11.20 2.15 1.10
C TYR A 345 -12.48 2.88 0.69
N ALA A 346 -13.09 2.48 -0.43
CA ALA A 346 -14.35 3.06 -0.89
C ALA A 346 -15.51 2.73 0.06
N LEU A 347 -15.57 1.51 0.60
CA LEU A 347 -16.57 1.12 1.60
C LEU A 347 -16.45 1.98 2.86
N ALA A 348 -15.24 2.15 3.38
CA ALA A 348 -14.99 3.00 4.55
C ALA A 348 -15.40 4.46 4.29
N ALA A 349 -15.03 5.01 3.14
CA ALA A 349 -15.39 6.38 2.76
C ALA A 349 -16.90 6.58 2.57
N ALA A 350 -17.62 5.55 2.12
CA ALA A 350 -19.08 5.58 1.92
C ALA A 350 -19.87 5.41 3.23
N TYR A 351 -19.24 4.88 4.28
CA TYR A 351 -19.90 4.62 5.55
C TYR A 351 -19.91 5.81 6.50
N TYR A 352 -18.81 6.58 6.56
CA TYR A 352 -18.70 7.73 7.46
C TYR A 352 -19.16 9.03 6.79
N PRO A 353 -19.92 9.90 7.52
CA PRO A 353 -20.27 11.24 7.07
C PRO A 353 -19.05 12.05 6.67
N THR A 354 -19.21 12.98 5.73
CA THR A 354 -18.10 13.72 5.12
C THR A 354 -17.21 14.43 6.15
N ALA A 355 -17.80 15.02 7.19
CA ALA A 355 -17.07 15.71 8.26
C ALA A 355 -16.21 14.79 9.15
N MET A 356 -16.54 13.49 9.22
CA MET A 356 -15.90 12.48 10.08
C MET A 356 -15.11 11.44 9.30
N ARG A 357 -15.20 11.49 7.97
CA ARG A 357 -14.66 10.46 7.05
C ARG A 357 -13.17 10.22 7.24
N GLY A 358 -12.39 11.28 7.39
CA GLY A 358 -10.94 11.19 7.60
C GLY A 358 -10.58 10.35 8.83
N THR A 359 -11.24 10.63 9.96
CA THR A 359 -11.03 9.90 11.22
C THR A 359 -11.49 8.43 11.12
N GLY A 360 -12.68 8.19 10.55
CA GLY A 360 -13.24 6.86 10.44
C GLY A 360 -12.43 5.95 9.51
N VAL A 361 -12.06 6.43 8.32
CA VAL A 361 -11.20 5.70 7.36
C VAL A 361 -9.82 5.49 7.96
N GLY A 362 -9.24 6.52 8.57
CA GLY A 362 -7.92 6.43 9.22
C GLY A 362 -7.86 5.38 10.31
N ALA A 363 -8.90 5.30 11.15
CA ALA A 363 -9.01 4.27 12.19
C ALA A 363 -9.10 2.85 11.60
N ALA A 364 -9.92 2.66 10.56
CA ALA A 364 -10.03 1.36 9.89
C ALA A 364 -8.69 0.91 9.26
N VAL A 365 -7.99 1.84 8.61
CA VAL A 365 -6.66 1.57 8.06
C VAL A 365 -5.65 1.23 9.16
N ALA A 366 -5.66 1.96 10.28
CA ALA A 366 -4.75 1.71 11.41
C ALA A 366 -4.95 0.30 12.00
N ILE A 367 -6.21 -0.12 12.19
CA ILE A 367 -6.51 -1.49 12.64
C ILE A 367 -6.09 -2.53 11.58
N GLY A 368 -6.34 -2.25 10.30
CA GLY A 368 -5.85 -3.08 9.21
C GLY A 368 -4.33 -3.26 9.24
N ARG A 369 -3.57 -2.21 9.55
CA ARG A 369 -2.10 -2.30 9.68
C ARG A 369 -1.64 -3.25 10.78
N ILE A 370 -2.41 -3.43 11.85
CA ILE A 370 -2.12 -4.48 12.84
C ILE A 370 -2.23 -5.86 12.16
N GLY A 371 -3.22 -6.07 11.28
CA GLY A 371 -3.32 -7.29 10.47
C GLY A 371 -2.09 -7.52 9.58
N SER A 372 -1.52 -6.46 9.02
CA SER A 372 -0.30 -6.57 8.21
C SER A 372 0.94 -7.05 8.98
N VAL A 373 0.98 -6.84 10.29
CA VAL A 373 2.02 -7.37 11.19
C VAL A 373 1.70 -8.83 11.58
N VAL A 374 0.45 -9.10 11.91
CA VAL A 374 0.01 -10.44 12.37
C VAL A 374 0.13 -11.48 11.26
N GLY A 375 -0.17 -11.12 10.00
CA GLY A 375 -0.17 -12.06 8.87
C GLY A 375 1.14 -12.81 8.66
N PRO A 376 2.26 -12.10 8.40
CA PRO A 376 3.56 -12.74 8.22
C PRO A 376 4.05 -13.48 9.47
N LEU A 377 3.76 -12.96 10.67
CA LEU A 377 4.12 -13.61 11.95
C LEU A 377 3.39 -14.95 12.12
N ALA A 378 2.07 -14.95 11.93
CA ALA A 378 1.26 -16.16 12.07
C ALA A 378 1.67 -17.24 11.07
N ALA A 379 1.95 -16.84 9.81
CA ALA A 379 2.45 -17.76 8.82
C ALA A 379 3.82 -18.35 9.18
N GLY A 380 4.74 -17.52 9.70
CA GLY A 380 6.03 -17.99 10.20
C GLY A 380 5.90 -18.99 11.34
N MET A 381 4.97 -18.77 12.27
CA MET A 381 4.68 -19.71 13.37
C MET A 381 4.09 -21.03 12.87
N LEU A 382 3.13 -20.99 11.93
CA LEU A 382 2.56 -22.19 11.35
C LEU A 382 3.60 -23.03 10.59
N LEU A 383 4.47 -22.37 9.82
CA LEU A 383 5.56 -23.05 9.13
C LEU A 383 6.60 -23.61 10.11
N ALA A 384 6.88 -22.92 11.23
CA ALA A 384 7.84 -23.36 12.24
C ALA A 384 7.40 -24.66 12.96
N VAL A 385 6.09 -24.90 13.10
CA VAL A 385 5.54 -26.17 13.64
C VAL A 385 5.41 -27.26 12.55
N GLY A 386 6.00 -27.06 11.37
CA GLY A 386 6.05 -28.07 10.31
C GLY A 386 4.85 -28.09 9.37
N SER A 387 4.00 -27.06 9.39
CA SER A 387 2.87 -26.97 8.45
C SER A 387 3.35 -26.82 7.01
N SER A 388 2.73 -27.53 6.07
CA SER A 388 3.04 -27.41 4.65
C SER A 388 2.56 -26.07 4.07
N ALA A 389 3.14 -25.65 2.94
CA ALA A 389 2.70 -24.46 2.20
C ALA A 389 1.20 -24.46 1.92
N ALA A 390 0.64 -25.63 1.54
CA ALA A 390 -0.79 -25.79 1.27
C ALA A 390 -1.65 -25.50 2.52
N VAL A 391 -1.24 -26.01 3.68
CA VAL A 391 -1.94 -25.79 4.96
C VAL A 391 -1.90 -24.31 5.35
N VAL A 392 -0.75 -23.65 5.23
CA VAL A 392 -0.60 -22.23 5.59
C VAL A 392 -1.45 -21.34 4.68
N ILE A 393 -1.43 -21.59 3.36
CA ILE A 393 -2.29 -20.85 2.42
C ILE A 393 -3.78 -21.17 2.71
N GLY A 394 -4.13 -22.43 2.93
CA GLY A 394 -5.50 -22.85 3.25
C GLY A 394 -6.04 -22.24 4.55
N ALA A 395 -5.17 -22.07 5.57
CA ALA A 395 -5.52 -21.43 6.84
C ALA A 395 -5.93 -19.94 6.68
N SER A 396 -5.58 -19.29 5.57
CA SER A 396 -6.04 -17.94 5.27
C SER A 396 -7.51 -17.88 4.79
N VAL A 397 -8.09 -18.99 4.30
CA VAL A 397 -9.47 -19.03 3.80
C VAL A 397 -10.50 -18.70 4.88
N PRO A 398 -10.48 -19.31 6.08
CA PRO A 398 -11.38 -18.91 7.18
C PRO A 398 -11.25 -17.42 7.54
N VAL A 399 -10.04 -16.85 7.49
CA VAL A 399 -9.80 -15.43 7.76
C VAL A 399 -10.51 -14.55 6.72
N VAL A 400 -10.44 -14.93 5.44
CA VAL A 400 -11.17 -14.23 4.36
C VAL A 400 -12.69 -14.38 4.52
N ILE A 401 -13.19 -15.53 4.95
CA ILE A 401 -14.62 -15.74 5.21
C ILE A 401 -15.10 -14.78 6.31
N VAL A 402 -14.36 -14.63 7.40
CA VAL A 402 -14.70 -13.68 8.47
C VAL A 402 -14.71 -12.24 7.93
N ALA A 403 -13.72 -11.85 7.11
CA ALA A 403 -13.68 -10.54 6.46
C ALA A 403 -14.90 -10.31 5.56
N ALA A 404 -15.26 -11.31 4.76
CA ALA A 404 -16.43 -11.28 3.86
C ALA A 404 -17.73 -11.11 4.63
N LEU A 405 -17.95 -11.90 5.67
CA LEU A 405 -19.15 -11.82 6.50
C LEU A 405 -19.27 -10.45 7.19
N ALA A 406 -18.16 -9.93 7.72
CA ALA A 406 -18.13 -8.61 8.33
C ALA A 406 -18.48 -7.50 7.33
N ALA A 407 -17.89 -7.51 6.12
CA ALA A 407 -18.15 -6.51 5.09
C ALA A 407 -19.58 -6.61 4.53
N LEU A 408 -20.07 -7.81 4.24
CA LEU A 408 -21.42 -8.02 3.68
C LEU A 408 -22.53 -7.69 4.69
N THR A 409 -22.32 -7.96 5.98
CA THR A 409 -23.26 -7.58 7.02
C THR A 409 -23.25 -6.08 7.29
N LEU A 410 -22.10 -5.41 7.16
CA LEU A 410 -21.98 -3.96 7.24
C LEU A 410 -22.83 -3.24 6.17
N ILE A 411 -22.79 -3.71 4.92
CA ILE A 411 -23.52 -3.09 3.80
C ILE A 411 -25.05 -3.15 3.98
N ARG A 412 -25.54 -4.15 4.69
CA ARG A 412 -26.97 -4.31 4.98
C ARG A 412 -27.48 -3.35 6.05
N ARG A 413 -26.60 -2.67 6.78
CA ARG A 413 -26.97 -1.69 7.80
C ARG A 413 -27.29 -0.34 7.18
N PRO A 414 -28.24 0.42 7.78
CA PRO A 414 -28.48 1.80 7.36
C PRO A 414 -27.19 2.61 7.48
N ARG A 415 -26.91 3.41 6.46
CA ARG A 415 -25.81 4.37 6.49
C ARG A 415 -26.17 5.46 7.47
N ALA A 416 -25.18 6.00 8.17
CA ALA A 416 -25.35 7.22 8.94
C ALA A 416 -25.83 8.32 7.98
N ALA A 417 -26.95 8.97 8.29
CA ALA A 417 -27.44 10.09 7.51
C ALA A 417 -26.42 11.24 7.56
N ASP A 418 -26.15 11.88 6.41
CA ASP A 418 -25.33 13.09 6.30
C ASP A 418 -26.01 14.26 7.00
#